data_32b89220a5d0aaaf663cde8fa7455e02
#
_entry.id   32b89220a5d0aaaf663cde8fa7455e02
#
_cell.length_a   1.000
_cell.length_b   1.000
_cell.length_c   1.000
_cell.angle_alpha   90.00
_cell.angle_beta   90.00
_cell.angle_gamma   90.00
#
_symmetry.space_group_name_H-M   'P 1'
#
loop_
_entity.id
_entity.type
_entity.pdbx_description
1 polymer ?
#
loop_
_entity_poly.entity_id
_entity_poly.type
_entity_poly.pdbx_seq_one_letter_code
_entity_poly.pdbx_strand_id
1 'polypeptide(L)'
;MRIFFAAISVSVLLSACEMEPASQETAAELAVDETPAFQEPIDYIPSALGPYSWKITTSSEIAQRYFDQGLQMRYAYGMADAARSFREAHRVDPDCAMCYWGEAFSLGSFLNGGMSAEKAPHAHEAIEKAVELSGNVTELERDVIMAARDRYPVEYDPDNRRPVDEAFAERMRAVFEKYPDNHEIAVIYAVSIFLLEERRGYRDIEDPDLIHLHDVLTGVLDEDITHPG
;
A
#
# COMPACT_ATOMS: atom_id res chain seq x y z
N MET A 1 -70.42 41.54 51.36
CA MET A 1 -69.42 40.60 51.77
C MET A 1 -68.37 40.59 50.62
N ARG A 2 -67.32 41.38 50.78
CA ARG A 2 -66.25 41.53 49.73
C ARG A 2 -65.07 40.63 50.12
N ILE A 3 -64.73 39.73 49.25
CA ILE A 3 -63.60 38.82 49.39
C ILE A 3 -62.49 39.45 48.61
N PHE A 4 -61.34 39.75 49.37
CA PHE A 4 -60.07 40.19 48.79
C PHE A 4 -59.25 38.95 48.43
N PHE A 5 -58.83 38.85 47.18
CA PHE A 5 -57.80 37.94 46.71
C PHE A 5 -56.49 38.64 46.78
N ALA A 6 -55.55 38.15 47.57
CA ALA A 6 -54.18 38.59 47.58
C ALA A 6 -53.41 37.76 46.53
N ALA A 7 -52.83 38.46 45.57
CA ALA A 7 -51.91 37.88 44.58
C ALA A 7 -50.51 37.81 45.17
N ILE A 8 -49.94 36.58 45.29
CA ILE A 8 -48.53 36.36 45.64
C ILE A 8 -47.76 36.29 44.36
N SER A 9 -46.90 37.30 44.11
CA SER A 9 -45.92 37.29 42.99
C SER A 9 -44.66 36.53 43.44
N VAL A 10 -44.41 35.40 42.80
CA VAL A 10 -43.17 34.67 42.90
C VAL A 10 -42.21 35.18 41.85
N SER A 11 -41.16 35.89 42.26
CA SER A 11 -40.06 36.29 41.37
C SER A 11 -39.06 35.15 41.25
N VAL A 12 -38.99 34.53 40.12
CA VAL A 12 -37.97 33.56 39.76
C VAL A 12 -36.76 34.33 39.26
N LEU A 13 -35.68 34.31 40.04
CA LEU A 13 -34.33 34.77 39.62
C LEU A 13 -33.72 33.74 38.71
N LEU A 14 -33.75 33.98 37.40
CA LEU A 14 -32.93 33.24 36.41
C LEU A 14 -31.48 33.71 36.55
N SER A 15 -30.66 32.89 37.15
CA SER A 15 -29.19 33.05 37.12
C SER A 15 -28.75 32.59 35.72
N ALA A 16 -28.39 33.53 34.88
CA ALA A 16 -27.73 33.23 33.59
C ALA A 16 -26.26 32.86 33.93
N CYS A 17 -25.92 31.58 33.76
CA CYS A 17 -24.53 31.17 33.60
C CYS A 17 -24.06 31.73 32.25
N GLU A 18 -23.28 32.79 32.27
CA GLU A 18 -22.47 33.15 31.10
C GLU A 18 -21.38 32.08 30.92
N MET A 19 -21.60 31.26 29.87
CA MET A 19 -20.50 30.43 29.36
C MET A 19 -19.54 31.35 28.60
N GLU A 20 -18.37 31.57 29.14
CA GLU A 20 -17.27 32.17 28.40
C GLU A 20 -17.01 31.31 27.12
N PRO A 21 -16.85 31.93 25.94
CA PRO A 21 -16.46 31.19 24.75
C PRO A 21 -15.05 30.61 25.00
N ALA A 22 -14.95 29.30 24.93
CA ALA A 22 -13.65 28.61 24.96
C ALA A 22 -12.77 29.24 23.88
N SER A 23 -11.62 29.74 24.30
CA SER A 23 -10.68 30.41 23.42
C SER A 23 -10.28 29.49 22.27
N GLN A 24 -10.34 30.02 21.03
CA GLN A 24 -9.93 29.32 19.81
C GLN A 24 -8.44 28.91 19.79
N GLU A 25 -7.67 29.31 20.80
CA GLU A 25 -6.26 28.91 20.95
C GLU A 25 -6.05 27.43 21.29
N THR A 26 -7.02 26.74 21.90
CA THR A 26 -6.89 25.32 22.26
C THR A 26 -7.09 24.37 21.10
N ALA A 27 -7.65 24.80 19.98
CA ALA A 27 -7.84 23.94 18.81
C ALA A 27 -6.59 23.91 17.89
N ALA A 28 -5.73 24.91 17.95
CA ALA A 28 -4.51 24.98 17.15
C ALA A 28 -3.32 24.24 17.78
N GLU A 29 -3.37 23.96 19.07
CA GLU A 29 -2.27 23.29 19.82
C GLU A 29 -2.39 21.76 19.82
N LEU A 30 -3.45 21.19 19.20
CA LEU A 30 -3.66 19.75 19.05
C LEU A 30 -3.54 19.26 17.58
N ALA A 31 -3.01 20.06 16.67
CA ALA A 31 -2.50 19.55 15.41
C ALA A 31 -1.16 18.87 15.72
N VAL A 32 -1.21 17.69 16.31
CA VAL A 32 -0.11 16.73 16.25
C VAL A 32 0.07 16.45 14.77
N ASP A 33 1.20 16.83 14.22
CA ASP A 33 1.63 16.44 12.88
C ASP A 33 1.86 14.92 12.95
N GLU A 34 0.74 14.15 12.82
CA GLU A 34 0.80 12.69 12.89
C GLU A 34 1.46 12.20 11.61
N THR A 35 2.68 11.74 11.74
CA THR A 35 3.37 11.02 10.67
C THR A 35 2.43 9.91 10.15
N PRO A 36 2.12 9.86 8.84
CA PRO A 36 1.27 8.82 8.30
C PRO A 36 1.78 7.42 8.66
N ALA A 37 0.88 6.50 9.01
CA ALA A 37 1.23 5.17 9.51
C ALA A 37 2.21 4.41 8.60
N PHE A 38 2.15 4.61 7.28
CA PHE A 38 3.08 4.00 6.32
C PHE A 38 4.49 4.63 6.34
N GLN A 39 4.69 5.73 7.05
CA GLN A 39 6.00 6.41 7.20
C GLN A 39 6.67 6.14 8.55
N GLU A 40 5.95 5.59 9.52
CA GLU A 40 6.51 5.28 10.82
C GLU A 40 7.59 4.17 10.73
N PRO A 41 8.59 4.17 11.60
CA PRO A 41 9.54 3.06 11.71
C PRO A 41 8.84 1.74 12.05
N ILE A 42 9.41 0.60 11.65
CA ILE A 42 8.93 -0.73 12.02
C ILE A 42 10.09 -1.61 12.45
N ASP A 43 9.87 -2.41 13.49
CA ASP A 43 10.83 -3.41 13.92
C ASP A 43 10.77 -4.68 13.04
N TYR A 44 11.89 -5.39 12.97
CA TYR A 44 11.90 -6.72 12.37
C TYR A 44 11.20 -7.73 13.30
N ILE A 45 10.24 -8.51 12.76
CA ILE A 45 9.37 -9.44 13.51
C ILE A 45 9.62 -10.88 13.05
N PRO A 46 10.73 -11.53 13.47
CA PRO A 46 11.16 -12.81 12.91
C PRO A 46 10.23 -13.99 13.24
N SER A 47 9.46 -13.89 14.31
CA SER A 47 8.63 -15.01 14.82
C SER A 47 7.20 -15.02 14.28
N ALA A 48 6.76 -13.96 13.61
CA ALA A 48 5.38 -13.80 13.16
C ALA A 48 5.18 -14.18 11.68
N LEU A 49 6.27 -14.31 10.92
CA LEU A 49 6.27 -14.52 9.48
C LEU A 49 6.82 -15.93 9.15
N GLY A 50 6.37 -16.46 8.01
CA GLY A 50 6.87 -17.73 7.49
C GLY A 50 8.32 -17.64 6.98
N PRO A 51 8.89 -18.76 6.49
CA PRO A 51 10.27 -18.81 6.01
C PRO A 51 10.45 -18.28 4.59
N TYR A 52 9.41 -17.77 3.95
CA TYR A 52 9.47 -17.31 2.56
C TYR A 52 10.48 -16.18 2.38
N SER A 53 11.30 -16.29 1.34
CA SER A 53 12.31 -15.29 1.00
C SER A 53 12.47 -15.23 -0.52
N TRP A 54 12.33 -14.05 -1.08
CA TRP A 54 12.73 -13.76 -2.45
C TRP A 54 14.09 -13.08 -2.46
N LYS A 55 15.11 -13.79 -2.94
CA LYS A 55 16.49 -13.28 -2.99
C LYS A 55 16.61 -12.12 -3.96
N ILE A 56 17.10 -10.99 -3.43
CA ILE A 56 17.31 -9.75 -4.18
C ILE A 56 18.79 -9.35 -4.17
N THR A 57 19.14 -8.43 -5.07
CA THR A 57 20.45 -7.79 -5.08
C THR A 57 20.57 -6.80 -3.93
N THR A 58 21.28 -7.18 -2.88
CA THR A 58 21.64 -6.35 -1.72
C THR A 58 22.93 -6.83 -1.11
N SER A 59 23.71 -5.92 -0.55
CA SER A 59 24.92 -6.24 0.23
C SER A 59 24.64 -6.53 1.70
N SER A 60 23.40 -6.34 2.16
CA SER A 60 23.00 -6.40 3.55
C SER A 60 22.00 -7.53 3.83
N GLU A 61 22.39 -8.49 4.66
CA GLU A 61 21.46 -9.51 5.15
C GLU A 61 20.28 -8.91 5.95
N ILE A 62 20.48 -7.76 6.59
CA ILE A 62 19.43 -7.08 7.34
C ILE A 62 18.43 -6.47 6.35
N ALA A 63 18.91 -5.84 5.27
CA ALA A 63 18.04 -5.33 4.21
C ALA A 63 17.22 -6.45 3.56
N GLN A 64 17.84 -7.61 3.26
CA GLN A 64 17.13 -8.79 2.76
C GLN A 64 16.02 -9.24 3.71
N ARG A 65 16.27 -9.27 5.02
CA ARG A 65 15.25 -9.67 6.01
C ARG A 65 14.08 -8.69 6.07
N TYR A 66 14.35 -7.38 6.03
CA TYR A 66 13.28 -6.38 5.98
C TYR A 66 12.52 -6.42 4.66
N PHE A 67 13.20 -6.72 3.54
CA PHE A 67 12.55 -6.95 2.26
C PHE A 67 11.59 -8.14 2.32
N ASP A 68 12.05 -9.29 2.83
CA ASP A 68 11.22 -10.49 2.99
C ASP A 68 10.02 -10.23 3.92
N GLN A 69 10.22 -9.48 5.03
CA GLN A 69 9.14 -9.03 5.89
C GLN A 69 8.12 -8.17 5.13
N GLY A 70 8.59 -7.20 4.36
CA GLY A 70 7.74 -6.32 3.56
C GLY A 70 6.91 -7.11 2.56
N LEU A 71 7.51 -8.08 1.88
CA LEU A 71 6.84 -8.90 0.88
C LEU A 71 5.76 -9.79 1.51
N GLN A 72 6.06 -10.46 2.62
CA GLN A 72 5.10 -11.28 3.35
C GLN A 72 3.95 -10.45 3.93
N MET A 73 4.25 -9.25 4.47
CA MET A 73 3.22 -8.31 4.93
C MET A 73 2.33 -7.82 3.78
N ARG A 74 2.92 -7.59 2.61
CA ARG A 74 2.19 -7.21 1.38
C ARG A 74 1.17 -8.28 1.00
N TYR A 75 1.55 -9.55 1.00
CA TYR A 75 0.65 -10.67 0.71
C TYR A 75 -0.39 -10.90 1.81
N ALA A 76 -0.05 -10.57 3.05
CA ALA A 76 -1.00 -10.58 4.17
C ALA A 76 -1.92 -9.33 4.21
N TYR A 77 -1.92 -8.48 3.18
CA TYR A 77 -2.67 -7.23 3.09
C TYR A 77 -2.32 -6.15 4.13
N GLY A 78 -1.22 -6.30 4.84
CA GLY A 78 -0.65 -5.29 5.74
C GLY A 78 0.13 -4.20 4.99
N MET A 79 -0.53 -3.44 4.11
CA MET A 79 0.12 -2.53 3.16
C MET A 79 0.98 -1.45 3.80
N ALA A 80 0.54 -0.88 4.93
CA ALA A 80 1.31 0.12 5.66
C ALA A 80 2.58 -0.50 6.26
N ASP A 81 2.46 -1.66 6.90
CA ASP A 81 3.59 -2.37 7.50
C ASP A 81 4.57 -2.91 6.45
N ALA A 82 4.05 -3.32 5.28
CA ALA A 82 4.87 -3.68 4.14
C ALA A 82 5.72 -2.49 3.65
N ALA A 83 5.11 -1.32 3.43
CA ALA A 83 5.82 -0.12 3.01
C ALA A 83 6.89 0.30 4.03
N ARG A 84 6.58 0.26 5.33
CA ARG A 84 7.51 0.52 6.43
C ARG A 84 8.69 -0.44 6.42
N SER A 85 8.43 -1.73 6.19
CA SER A 85 9.49 -2.76 6.14
C SER A 85 10.43 -2.53 4.95
N PHE A 86 9.91 -2.24 3.76
CA PHE A 86 10.73 -1.91 2.60
C PHE A 86 11.52 -0.61 2.80
N ARG A 87 10.94 0.37 3.49
CA ARG A 87 11.63 1.61 3.86
C ARG A 87 12.80 1.33 4.80
N GLU A 88 12.62 0.49 5.82
CA GLU A 88 13.74 0.07 6.68
C GLU A 88 14.80 -0.69 5.89
N ALA A 89 14.41 -1.52 4.90
CA ALA A 89 15.35 -2.23 4.05
C ALA A 89 16.27 -1.26 3.28
N HIS A 90 15.72 -0.24 2.60
CA HIS A 90 16.56 0.72 1.88
C HIS A 90 17.25 1.75 2.79
N ARG A 91 16.75 1.98 4.02
CA ARG A 91 17.49 2.75 5.02
C ARG A 91 18.77 2.04 5.46
N VAL A 92 18.74 0.70 5.53
CA VAL A 92 19.90 -0.14 5.86
C VAL A 92 20.84 -0.29 4.67
N ASP A 93 20.30 -0.45 3.46
CA ASP A 93 21.05 -0.54 2.21
C ASP A 93 20.49 0.44 1.17
N PRO A 94 20.99 1.67 1.12
CA PRO A 94 20.50 2.71 0.20
C PRO A 94 20.70 2.40 -1.28
N ASP A 95 21.50 1.40 -1.62
CA ASP A 95 21.74 0.95 -3.01
C ASP A 95 20.82 -0.23 -3.42
N CYS A 96 19.94 -0.68 -2.52
CA CYS A 96 18.99 -1.76 -2.75
C CYS A 96 17.81 -1.29 -3.63
N ALA A 97 17.92 -1.44 -4.95
CA ALA A 97 16.86 -1.03 -5.88
C ALA A 97 15.51 -1.72 -5.62
N MET A 98 15.53 -3.04 -5.33
CA MET A 98 14.32 -3.81 -5.06
C MET A 98 13.63 -3.38 -3.75
N CYS A 99 14.36 -2.82 -2.79
CA CYS A 99 13.79 -2.29 -1.55
C CYS A 99 12.92 -1.05 -1.84
N TYR A 100 13.36 -0.17 -2.71
CA TYR A 100 12.55 0.97 -3.19
C TYR A 100 11.38 0.53 -4.06
N TRP A 101 11.60 -0.45 -4.95
CA TRP A 101 10.50 -1.05 -5.72
C TRP A 101 9.41 -1.62 -4.80
N GLY A 102 9.79 -2.34 -3.75
CA GLY A 102 8.87 -2.92 -2.78
C GLY A 102 8.04 -1.87 -2.03
N GLU A 103 8.66 -0.75 -1.65
CA GLU A 103 7.94 0.39 -1.05
C GLU A 103 6.88 0.94 -2.03
N ALA A 104 7.27 1.26 -3.27
CA ALA A 104 6.33 1.73 -4.30
C ALA A 104 5.20 0.73 -4.54
N PHE A 105 5.52 -0.57 -4.63
CA PHE A 105 4.55 -1.64 -4.83
C PHE A 105 3.53 -1.73 -3.70
N SER A 106 3.96 -1.48 -2.45
CA SER A 106 3.08 -1.51 -1.27
C SER A 106 2.24 -0.24 -1.08
N LEU A 107 2.73 0.91 -1.53
CA LEU A 107 1.99 2.17 -1.52
C LEU A 107 0.94 2.22 -2.64
N GLY A 108 1.12 1.45 -3.71
CA GLY A 108 0.24 1.40 -4.86
C GLY A 108 -1.13 0.75 -4.60
N SER A 109 -1.94 0.74 -5.64
CA SER A 109 -3.22 0.02 -5.64
C SER A 109 -3.01 -1.48 -5.42
N PHE A 110 -3.94 -2.10 -4.71
CA PHE A 110 -3.96 -3.53 -4.44
C PHE A 110 -5.41 -4.05 -4.53
N LEU A 111 -5.59 -5.37 -4.37
CA LEU A 111 -6.85 -6.08 -4.56
C LEU A 111 -8.07 -5.36 -3.95
N ASN A 112 -7.96 -4.90 -2.70
CA ASN A 112 -9.07 -4.32 -1.93
C ASN A 112 -9.02 -2.80 -1.78
N GLY A 113 -8.01 -2.13 -2.36
CA GLY A 113 -7.83 -0.69 -2.16
C GLY A 113 -7.09 0.02 -3.28
N GLY A 114 -7.49 1.27 -3.54
CA GLY A 114 -6.77 2.18 -4.41
C GLY A 114 -5.57 2.83 -3.72
N MET A 115 -4.64 3.33 -4.50
CA MET A 115 -3.64 4.27 -4.02
C MET A 115 -4.32 5.59 -3.64
N SER A 116 -3.92 6.19 -2.52
CA SER A 116 -4.40 7.51 -2.13
C SER A 116 -3.49 8.63 -2.67
N ALA A 117 -4.04 9.85 -2.77
CA ALA A 117 -3.27 11.02 -3.15
C ALA A 117 -2.11 11.31 -2.18
N GLU A 118 -2.26 10.97 -0.91
CA GLU A 118 -1.21 11.08 0.11
C GLU A 118 -0.03 10.14 -0.17
N LYS A 119 -0.29 8.91 -0.64
CA LYS A 119 0.73 7.89 -0.92
C LYS A 119 1.41 8.09 -2.28
N ALA A 120 0.73 8.73 -3.22
CA ALA A 120 1.17 8.82 -4.61
C ALA A 120 2.56 9.46 -4.78
N PRO A 121 2.91 10.61 -4.16
CA PRO A 121 4.24 11.19 -4.29
C PRO A 121 5.33 10.26 -3.74
N HIS A 122 5.09 9.58 -2.62
CA HIS A 122 6.05 8.64 -2.03
C HIS A 122 6.26 7.40 -2.92
N ALA A 123 5.19 6.89 -3.53
CA ALA A 123 5.29 5.78 -4.49
C ALA A 123 6.08 6.18 -5.73
N HIS A 124 5.87 7.42 -6.22
CA HIS A 124 6.64 7.97 -7.34
C HIS A 124 8.12 8.11 -7.00
N GLU A 125 8.46 8.75 -5.87
CA GLU A 125 9.85 8.91 -5.42
C GLU A 125 10.56 7.56 -5.27
N ALA A 126 9.89 6.58 -4.68
CA ALA A 126 10.43 5.25 -4.49
C ALA A 126 10.69 4.54 -5.82
N ILE A 127 9.74 4.54 -6.77
CA ILE A 127 9.97 3.86 -8.05
C ILE A 127 11.05 4.56 -8.88
N GLU A 128 11.12 5.89 -8.89
CA GLU A 128 12.19 6.60 -9.60
C GLU A 128 13.58 6.28 -9.02
N LYS A 129 13.67 6.13 -7.69
CA LYS A 129 14.92 5.68 -7.06
C LYS A 129 15.28 4.25 -7.42
N ALA A 130 14.31 3.34 -7.47
CA ALA A 130 14.53 1.97 -7.94
C ALA A 130 15.04 1.95 -9.40
N VAL A 131 14.47 2.79 -10.28
CA VAL A 131 14.89 2.92 -11.68
C VAL A 131 16.33 3.48 -11.77
N GLU A 132 16.67 4.52 -10.99
CA GLU A 132 18.04 5.06 -10.91
C GLU A 132 19.07 3.97 -10.59
N LEU A 133 18.75 3.08 -9.65
CA LEU A 133 19.62 2.02 -9.17
C LEU A 133 19.59 0.74 -10.03
N SER A 134 18.66 0.63 -10.98
CA SER A 134 18.40 -0.60 -11.74
C SER A 134 19.55 -1.06 -12.63
N GLY A 135 20.58 -0.23 -12.82
CA GLY A 135 21.79 -0.61 -13.54
C GLY A 135 22.67 -1.63 -12.81
N ASN A 136 22.48 -1.80 -11.50
CA ASN A 136 23.36 -2.60 -10.63
C ASN A 136 22.70 -3.89 -10.10
N VAL A 137 21.55 -4.27 -10.65
CA VAL A 137 20.79 -5.46 -10.21
C VAL A 137 20.77 -6.53 -11.30
N THR A 138 20.18 -7.71 -10.99
CA THR A 138 19.98 -8.76 -11.98
C THR A 138 19.07 -8.30 -13.12
N GLU A 139 19.11 -9.01 -14.24
CA GLU A 139 18.23 -8.71 -15.38
C GLU A 139 16.74 -8.86 -15.00
N LEU A 140 16.39 -9.89 -14.24
CA LEU A 140 15.04 -10.13 -13.73
C LEU A 140 14.56 -8.94 -12.87
N GLU A 141 15.35 -8.51 -11.88
CA GLU A 141 15.00 -7.38 -11.02
C GLU A 141 14.83 -6.09 -11.81
N ARG A 142 15.70 -5.85 -12.79
CA ARG A 142 15.57 -4.70 -13.68
C ARG A 142 14.27 -4.75 -14.47
N ASP A 143 13.92 -5.90 -15.03
CA ASP A 143 12.69 -6.05 -15.81
C ASP A 143 11.44 -5.77 -14.95
N VAL A 144 11.41 -6.24 -13.71
CA VAL A 144 10.34 -5.99 -12.74
C VAL A 144 10.24 -4.50 -12.38
N ILE A 145 11.38 -3.86 -12.09
CA ILE A 145 11.43 -2.42 -11.78
C ILE A 145 10.91 -1.61 -12.97
N MET A 146 11.39 -1.92 -14.18
CA MET A 146 10.99 -1.20 -15.40
C MET A 146 9.53 -1.44 -15.77
N ALA A 147 8.97 -2.62 -15.48
CA ALA A 147 7.55 -2.88 -15.69
C ALA A 147 6.67 -1.99 -14.79
N ALA A 148 7.10 -1.71 -13.56
CA ALA A 148 6.35 -0.90 -12.60
C ALA A 148 6.54 0.62 -12.76
N ARG A 149 7.54 1.07 -13.53
CA ARG A 149 7.96 2.47 -13.61
C ARG A 149 6.79 3.44 -13.85
N ASP A 150 6.05 3.25 -14.93
CA ASP A 150 5.03 4.21 -15.35
C ASP A 150 3.71 4.05 -14.59
N ARG A 151 3.65 3.08 -13.67
CA ARG A 151 2.50 2.86 -12.80
C ARG A 151 2.32 3.98 -11.76
N TYR A 152 3.40 4.69 -11.45
CA TYR A 152 3.47 5.71 -10.41
C TYR A 152 3.88 7.07 -11.01
N PRO A 153 2.99 7.72 -11.81
CA PRO A 153 3.29 9.01 -12.42
C PRO A 153 3.42 10.13 -11.36
N VAL A 154 4.15 11.20 -11.71
CA VAL A 154 4.26 12.42 -10.88
C VAL A 154 2.87 13.00 -10.57
N GLU A 155 2.03 13.11 -11.60
CA GLU A 155 0.67 13.59 -11.43
C GLU A 155 -0.26 12.41 -11.19
N TYR A 156 -0.75 12.30 -9.96
CA TYR A 156 -1.68 11.25 -9.58
C TYR A 156 -3.12 11.65 -9.88
N ASP A 157 -3.80 10.87 -10.74
CA ASP A 157 -5.21 11.00 -11.04
C ASP A 157 -5.95 9.71 -10.62
N PRO A 158 -6.72 9.74 -9.52
CA PRO A 158 -7.46 8.56 -9.06
C PRO A 158 -8.55 8.11 -10.02
N ASP A 159 -9.10 9.03 -10.83
CA ASP A 159 -10.20 8.76 -11.74
C ASP A 159 -9.71 8.21 -13.09
N ASN A 160 -8.42 8.33 -13.38
CA ASN A 160 -7.80 7.90 -14.64
C ASN A 160 -6.66 6.89 -14.43
N ARG A 161 -6.85 5.93 -13.54
CA ARG A 161 -5.85 4.88 -13.24
C ARG A 161 -5.77 3.79 -14.30
N ARG A 162 -6.86 3.51 -14.99
CA ARG A 162 -6.97 2.39 -15.93
C ARG A 162 -5.84 2.30 -16.95
N PRO A 163 -5.45 3.37 -17.68
CA PRO A 163 -4.39 3.28 -18.68
C PRO A 163 -3.02 2.88 -18.10
N VAL A 164 -2.69 3.33 -16.89
CA VAL A 164 -1.40 3.00 -16.27
C VAL A 164 -1.39 1.58 -15.70
N ASP A 165 -2.52 1.08 -15.21
CA ASP A 165 -2.65 -0.29 -14.74
C ASP A 165 -2.65 -1.28 -15.94
N GLU A 166 -3.26 -0.94 -17.09
CA GLU A 166 -3.16 -1.69 -18.35
C GLU A 166 -1.72 -1.77 -18.87
N ALA A 167 -1.00 -0.65 -18.87
CA ALA A 167 0.40 -0.63 -19.28
C ALA A 167 1.27 -1.47 -18.34
N PHE A 168 1.00 -1.46 -17.03
CA PHE A 168 1.69 -2.30 -16.07
C PHE A 168 1.41 -3.79 -16.32
N ALA A 169 0.16 -4.20 -16.54
CA ALA A 169 -0.21 -5.58 -16.81
C ALA A 169 0.44 -6.10 -18.11
N GLU A 170 0.47 -5.29 -19.16
CA GLU A 170 1.13 -5.66 -20.43
C GLU A 170 2.65 -5.86 -20.26
N ARG A 171 3.31 -5.00 -19.51
CA ARG A 171 4.74 -5.16 -19.22
C ARG A 171 5.02 -6.35 -18.33
N MET A 172 4.18 -6.60 -17.30
CA MET A 172 4.32 -7.78 -16.45
C MET A 172 4.06 -9.07 -17.23
N ARG A 173 3.19 -9.06 -18.24
CA ARG A 173 3.03 -10.20 -19.17
C ARG A 173 4.36 -10.54 -19.84
N ALA A 174 5.04 -9.53 -20.41
CA ALA A 174 6.33 -9.74 -21.07
C ALA A 174 7.40 -10.26 -20.10
N VAL A 175 7.40 -9.80 -18.83
CA VAL A 175 8.31 -10.31 -17.80
C VAL A 175 7.95 -11.77 -17.47
N PHE A 176 6.68 -12.11 -17.29
CA PHE A 176 6.24 -13.48 -17.02
C PHE A 176 6.60 -14.44 -18.17
N GLU A 177 6.37 -14.06 -19.43
CA GLU A 177 6.75 -14.86 -20.59
C GLU A 177 8.26 -15.11 -20.67
N LYS A 178 9.07 -14.16 -20.17
CA LYS A 178 10.54 -14.30 -20.14
C LYS A 178 11.03 -15.18 -18.97
N TYR A 179 10.29 -15.22 -17.86
CA TYR A 179 10.64 -15.96 -16.64
C TYR A 179 9.49 -16.85 -16.16
N PRO A 180 9.02 -17.81 -17.00
CA PRO A 180 7.80 -18.57 -16.73
C PRO A 180 7.88 -19.47 -15.49
N ASP A 181 9.08 -19.89 -15.10
CA ASP A 181 9.32 -20.77 -13.95
C ASP A 181 9.54 -19.98 -12.64
N ASN A 182 9.36 -18.65 -12.67
CA ASN A 182 9.55 -17.83 -11.47
C ASN A 182 8.20 -17.53 -10.81
N HIS A 183 7.94 -18.16 -9.67
CA HIS A 183 6.67 -18.07 -8.95
C HIS A 183 6.33 -16.63 -8.52
N GLU A 184 7.33 -15.86 -8.05
CA GLU A 184 7.11 -14.47 -7.66
C GLU A 184 6.66 -13.61 -8.86
N ILE A 185 7.29 -13.81 -10.02
CA ILE A 185 6.90 -13.12 -11.26
C ILE A 185 5.48 -13.52 -11.68
N ALA A 186 5.14 -14.80 -11.57
CA ALA A 186 3.79 -15.29 -11.87
C ALA A 186 2.74 -14.62 -10.97
N VAL A 187 3.01 -14.51 -9.67
CA VAL A 187 2.10 -13.86 -8.71
C VAL A 187 2.00 -12.36 -8.97
N ILE A 188 3.10 -11.64 -9.22
CA ILE A 188 3.06 -10.21 -9.54
C ILE A 188 2.31 -9.95 -10.85
N TYR A 189 2.49 -10.82 -11.86
CA TYR A 189 1.73 -10.76 -13.10
C TYR A 189 0.23 -10.99 -12.85
N ALA A 190 -0.15 -12.00 -12.08
CA ALA A 190 -1.54 -12.25 -11.71
C ALA A 190 -2.16 -11.05 -10.97
N VAL A 191 -1.43 -10.43 -10.03
CA VAL A 191 -1.84 -9.20 -9.37
C VAL A 191 -2.07 -8.07 -10.38
N SER A 192 -1.22 -7.94 -11.41
CA SER A 192 -1.35 -6.88 -12.42
C SER A 192 -2.63 -7.04 -13.28
N ILE A 193 -2.98 -8.27 -13.65
CA ILE A 193 -4.25 -8.56 -14.34
C ILE A 193 -5.43 -8.26 -13.42
N PHE A 194 -5.36 -8.74 -12.17
CA PHE A 194 -6.45 -8.55 -11.21
C PHE A 194 -6.77 -7.07 -10.92
N LEU A 195 -5.79 -6.18 -11.05
CA LEU A 195 -6.02 -4.73 -10.92
C LEU A 195 -6.90 -4.14 -12.02
N LEU A 196 -7.04 -4.83 -13.14
CA LEU A 196 -7.92 -4.44 -14.26
C LEU A 196 -9.37 -4.83 -14.02
N GLU A 197 -9.62 -5.76 -13.09
CA GLU A 197 -10.94 -6.20 -12.74
C GLU A 197 -11.72 -5.16 -11.92
N GLU A 198 -13.04 -5.18 -12.05
CA GLU A 198 -13.91 -4.38 -11.20
C GLU A 198 -13.78 -4.84 -9.73
N ARG A 199 -13.49 -3.91 -8.84
CA ARG A 199 -13.23 -4.22 -7.42
C ARG A 199 -14.48 -4.71 -6.68
N ARG A 200 -15.66 -4.35 -7.18
CA ARG A 200 -16.97 -4.71 -6.62
C ARG A 200 -17.91 -5.10 -7.73
N GLY A 201 -18.76 -6.05 -7.46
CA GLY A 201 -19.78 -6.50 -8.41
C GLY A 201 -19.64 -7.96 -8.79
N TYR A 202 -20.41 -8.33 -9.78
CA TYR A 202 -20.39 -9.67 -10.37
C TYR A 202 -19.20 -9.78 -11.32
N ARG A 203 -18.46 -10.89 -11.21
CA ARG A 203 -17.43 -11.27 -12.17
C ARG A 203 -17.93 -12.45 -12.99
N ASP A 204 -17.71 -12.38 -14.28
CA ASP A 204 -18.00 -13.51 -15.17
C ASP A 204 -16.87 -14.55 -15.00
N ILE A 205 -17.20 -15.69 -14.43
CA ILE A 205 -16.23 -16.79 -14.23
C ILE A 205 -15.79 -17.44 -15.54
N GLU A 206 -16.45 -17.13 -16.65
CA GLU A 206 -16.08 -17.57 -18.00
C GLU A 206 -15.22 -16.52 -18.73
N ASP A 207 -14.90 -15.38 -18.08
CA ASP A 207 -14.00 -14.37 -18.62
C ASP A 207 -12.61 -14.97 -18.86
N PRO A 208 -12.07 -14.88 -20.08
CA PRO A 208 -10.77 -15.46 -20.42
C PRO A 208 -9.61 -14.93 -19.56
N ASP A 209 -9.65 -13.65 -19.15
CA ASP A 209 -8.61 -13.05 -18.32
C ASP A 209 -8.65 -13.58 -16.89
N LEU A 210 -9.87 -13.83 -16.34
CA LEU A 210 -10.00 -14.47 -15.02
C LEU A 210 -9.60 -15.94 -15.05
N ILE A 211 -9.95 -16.68 -16.12
CA ILE A 211 -9.50 -18.07 -16.31
C ILE A 211 -7.97 -18.11 -16.37
N HIS A 212 -7.36 -17.25 -17.18
CA HIS A 212 -5.91 -17.18 -17.31
C HIS A 212 -5.23 -16.84 -15.96
N LEU A 213 -5.75 -15.87 -15.24
CA LEU A 213 -5.26 -15.52 -13.90
C LEU A 213 -5.32 -16.71 -12.92
N HIS A 214 -6.45 -17.42 -12.92
CA HIS A 214 -6.63 -18.63 -12.11
C HIS A 214 -5.60 -19.71 -12.48
N ASP A 215 -5.39 -19.96 -13.78
CA ASP A 215 -4.44 -20.96 -14.25
C ASP A 215 -2.99 -20.60 -13.84
N VAL A 216 -2.59 -19.33 -13.94
CA VAL A 216 -1.28 -18.85 -13.50
C VAL A 216 -1.07 -19.10 -12.00
N LEU A 217 -2.04 -18.71 -11.16
CA LEU A 217 -1.94 -18.89 -9.70
C LEU A 217 -2.02 -20.38 -9.31
N THR A 218 -2.84 -21.18 -9.99
CA THR A 218 -2.91 -22.63 -9.75
C THR A 218 -1.59 -23.31 -10.09
N GLY A 219 -0.93 -22.88 -11.18
CA GLY A 219 0.41 -23.36 -11.53
C GLY A 219 1.44 -23.11 -10.43
N VAL A 220 1.43 -21.93 -9.83
CA VAL A 220 2.30 -21.64 -8.67
C VAL A 220 1.99 -22.57 -7.49
N LEU A 221 0.70 -22.75 -7.14
CA LEU A 221 0.29 -23.57 -6.01
C LEU A 221 0.58 -25.07 -6.20
N ASP A 222 0.54 -25.55 -7.43
CA ASP A 222 0.86 -26.96 -7.77
C ASP A 222 2.35 -27.27 -7.55
N GLU A 223 3.23 -26.26 -7.70
CA GLU A 223 4.67 -26.41 -7.51
C GLU A 223 5.13 -25.98 -6.10
N ASP A 224 4.53 -24.90 -5.55
CA ASP A 224 4.84 -24.37 -4.21
C ASP A 224 3.56 -23.94 -3.47
N ILE A 225 2.93 -24.89 -2.80
CA ILE A 225 1.74 -24.65 -1.96
C ILE A 225 2.01 -23.70 -0.78
N THR A 226 3.28 -23.39 -0.49
CA THR A 226 3.69 -22.52 0.61
C THR A 226 3.96 -21.09 0.17
N HIS A 227 3.85 -20.79 -1.13
CA HIS A 227 4.00 -19.43 -1.62
C HIS A 227 2.97 -18.49 -0.97
N PRO A 228 3.37 -17.33 -0.38
CA PRO A 228 2.48 -16.48 0.41
C PRO A 228 1.52 -15.62 -0.42
N GLY A 229 1.76 -15.46 -1.72
CA GLY A 229 1.02 -14.62 -2.66
C GLY A 229 -0.12 -15.27 -3.42
#